data_8b2136f48a6db051faaa372c2d65409f
#
_entry.id   8b2136f48a6db051faaa372c2d65409f
#
_cell.length_a   1.000
_cell.length_b   1.000
_cell.length_c   1.000
_cell.angle_alpha   90.00
_cell.angle_beta   90.00
_cell.angle_gamma   90.00
#
_symmetry.space_group_name_H-M   'P 1'
#
loop_
_entity.id
_entity.type
_entity.pdbx_description
1 polymer ?
#
loop_
_entity_poly.entity_id
_entity_poly.type
_entity_poly.pdbx_seq_one_letter_code
_entity_poly.pdbx_strand_id
1 'polypeptide(L)'
;MKTRMRWRWDQGRLVYFRFDNIVRIARVLTGLDGVPLNTREDLLRQPLEQGTGLPFAPSHYKVWRNYARVFACSMLATQVDQKLVVTDLCRKLAEEPTALTADQYLNFVFSRFTLPYPAFNDFNPNVGVTFPFVAIAKFVFVRAGAGASLADVFSYVVGNGCTGLEELSFYLALKPTNCTPTGDEERQVREMLVFMGQVSYFKWFNRKLYADVSDVRPILQVITPKPKTSRKATGIEEFLALTSTGSDVDRMRLDVILSERETPQLAFVEGRRVFGTHGKLERSPMIRKMFFKLHPDLVCDACGINTKAMYPWTDNILELHHVLPLSATINVNGTTTSLDDMVPLCPSCHKGIHVYYRIKLDEWGVEDFGSKKMAKDVYQMAKGEIGSGAR
;
A
#
# COMPACT_ATOMS: atom_id res chain seq x y z
N MET A 1 12.61 30.77 -19.21
CA MET A 1 11.27 30.12 -19.08
C MET A 1 11.31 29.24 -17.84
N LYS A 2 10.46 29.46 -16.83
CA LYS A 2 10.32 28.51 -15.71
C LYS A 2 9.77 27.20 -16.28
N THR A 3 10.53 26.12 -16.18
CA THR A 3 10.08 24.79 -16.59
C THR A 3 8.83 24.46 -15.81
N ARG A 4 7.70 24.31 -16.51
CA ARG A 4 6.41 24.00 -15.87
C ARG A 4 6.52 22.59 -15.24
N MET A 5 6.12 22.46 -13.97
CA MET A 5 6.08 21.19 -13.27
C MET A 5 5.15 20.22 -14.02
N ARG A 6 5.65 19.04 -14.40
CA ARG A 6 4.92 18.04 -15.18
C ARG A 6 3.98 17.23 -14.31
N TRP A 7 4.49 16.77 -13.16
CA TRP A 7 3.76 15.94 -12.22
C TRP A 7 3.62 16.66 -10.88
N ARG A 8 2.42 16.60 -10.30
CA ARG A 8 2.06 17.31 -9.07
C ARG A 8 1.29 16.42 -8.12
N TRP A 9 1.59 16.57 -6.85
CA TRP A 9 0.92 15.97 -5.70
C TRP A 9 0.95 16.97 -4.52
N ASP A 10 0.61 16.54 -3.30
CA ASP A 10 0.84 17.34 -2.10
C ASP A 10 2.33 17.38 -1.72
N GLN A 11 2.71 18.28 -0.83
CA GLN A 11 4.08 18.51 -0.39
C GLN A 11 4.22 18.42 1.12
N GLY A 12 5.06 17.49 1.61
CA GLY A 12 5.52 17.47 3.00
C GLY A 12 4.46 17.11 4.03
N ARG A 13 3.35 16.50 3.60
CA ARG A 13 2.23 16.13 4.49
C ARG A 13 1.86 14.65 4.43
N LEU A 14 2.82 13.78 4.18
CA LEU A 14 2.61 12.32 4.03
C LEU A 14 1.88 11.68 5.20
N VAL A 15 2.03 12.20 6.42
CA VAL A 15 1.32 11.67 7.59
C VAL A 15 -0.20 11.72 7.44
N TYR A 16 -0.72 12.73 6.73
CA TYR A 16 -2.16 12.88 6.49
C TYR A 16 -2.67 11.94 5.41
N PHE A 17 -1.79 11.36 4.59
CA PHE A 17 -2.11 10.39 3.55
C PHE A 17 -1.97 8.93 4.02
N ARG A 18 -1.68 8.67 5.29
CA ARG A 18 -1.78 7.32 5.86
C ARG A 18 -3.23 6.92 5.92
N PHE A 19 -3.55 5.71 5.50
CA PHE A 19 -4.95 5.25 5.37
C PHE A 19 -5.76 5.45 6.66
N ASP A 20 -5.21 5.08 7.82
CA ASP A 20 -5.88 5.27 9.11
C ASP A 20 -6.20 6.74 9.40
N ASN A 21 -5.29 7.66 9.03
CA ASN A 21 -5.49 9.09 9.20
C ASN A 21 -6.51 9.64 8.19
N ILE A 22 -6.51 9.12 6.96
CA ILE A 22 -7.53 9.45 5.95
C ILE A 22 -8.92 9.08 6.44
N VAL A 23 -9.10 7.90 7.03
CA VAL A 23 -10.37 7.47 7.62
C VAL A 23 -10.80 8.41 8.75
N ARG A 24 -9.89 8.76 9.67
CA ARG A 24 -10.18 9.72 10.75
C ARG A 24 -10.56 11.10 10.21
N ILE A 25 -9.81 11.60 9.23
CA ILE A 25 -10.10 12.88 8.57
C ILE A 25 -11.47 12.83 7.89
N ALA A 26 -11.78 11.76 7.17
CA ALA A 26 -13.06 11.59 6.48
C ALA A 26 -14.26 11.65 7.46
N ARG A 27 -14.15 10.97 8.60
CA ARG A 27 -15.20 11.00 9.66
C ARG A 27 -15.46 12.41 10.15
N VAL A 28 -14.41 13.17 10.41
CA VAL A 28 -14.56 14.57 10.87
C VAL A 28 -15.11 15.44 9.75
N LEU A 29 -14.57 15.35 8.55
CA LEU A 29 -15.01 16.19 7.41
C LEU A 29 -16.50 15.95 7.06
N THR A 30 -16.98 14.71 7.18
CA THR A 30 -18.39 14.40 6.90
C THR A 30 -19.32 15.16 7.82
N GLY A 31 -18.96 15.34 9.10
CA GLY A 31 -19.71 16.17 10.04
C GLY A 31 -19.60 17.69 9.78
N LEU A 32 -18.68 18.11 8.93
CA LEU A 32 -18.42 19.51 8.60
C LEU A 32 -18.89 19.89 7.18
N ASP A 33 -19.62 19.01 6.49
CA ASP A 33 -20.13 19.29 5.16
C ASP A 33 -21.01 20.53 5.13
N GLY A 34 -20.80 21.40 4.15
CA GLY A 34 -21.52 22.68 4.04
C GLY A 34 -21.00 23.82 4.92
N VAL A 35 -19.99 23.58 5.78
CA VAL A 35 -19.41 24.61 6.63
C VAL A 35 -18.77 25.74 5.79
N PRO A 36 -19.05 27.02 6.08
CA PRO A 36 -18.46 28.14 5.36
C PRO A 36 -16.96 28.26 5.64
N LEU A 37 -16.15 28.46 4.58
CA LEU A 37 -14.69 28.53 4.64
C LEU A 37 -14.16 29.98 4.68
N ASN A 38 -15.02 30.96 4.38
CA ASN A 38 -14.69 32.38 4.33
C ASN A 38 -14.95 33.15 5.63
N THR A 39 -15.33 32.48 6.72
CA THR A 39 -15.55 33.06 8.04
C THR A 39 -14.27 33.64 8.65
N ARG A 40 -14.36 34.50 9.68
CA ARG A 40 -13.16 34.97 10.42
C ARG A 40 -12.49 33.82 11.17
N GLU A 41 -13.28 32.95 11.79
CA GLU A 41 -12.82 31.79 12.56
C GLU A 41 -12.44 30.61 11.65
N ASP A 42 -11.53 29.76 12.10
CA ASP A 42 -11.17 28.51 11.45
C ASP A 42 -12.05 27.39 12.00
N LEU A 43 -13.22 27.22 11.40
CA LEU A 43 -14.22 26.22 11.82
C LEU A 43 -13.76 24.76 11.61
N LEU A 44 -12.66 24.53 10.89
CA LEU A 44 -12.15 23.19 10.63
C LEU A 44 -11.12 22.74 11.66
N ARG A 45 -10.35 23.66 12.25
CA ARG A 45 -9.18 23.32 13.06
C ARG A 45 -9.51 22.47 14.27
N GLN A 46 -10.34 23.00 15.16
CA GLN A 46 -10.65 22.32 16.41
C GLN A 46 -11.25 20.93 16.18
N PRO A 47 -12.29 20.75 15.33
CA PRO A 47 -12.84 19.44 15.08
C PRO A 47 -11.80 18.47 14.48
N LEU A 48 -10.96 18.92 13.53
CA LEU A 48 -9.96 18.07 12.91
C LEU A 48 -8.85 17.67 13.89
N GLU A 49 -8.31 18.59 14.68
CA GLU A 49 -7.27 18.28 15.67
C GLU A 49 -7.81 17.34 16.76
N GLN A 50 -9.02 17.57 17.25
CA GLN A 50 -9.65 16.71 18.28
C GLN A 50 -10.04 15.32 17.72
N GLY A 51 -10.65 15.28 16.55
CA GLY A 51 -11.14 14.02 15.99
C GLY A 51 -10.05 13.14 15.38
N THR A 52 -8.92 13.73 14.95
CA THR A 52 -7.83 12.98 14.32
C THR A 52 -6.60 12.78 15.20
N GLY A 53 -6.40 13.67 16.18
CA GLY A 53 -5.14 13.76 16.94
C GLY A 53 -3.95 14.29 16.14
N LEU A 54 -4.18 14.83 14.94
CA LEU A 54 -3.12 15.35 14.06
C LEU A 54 -3.00 16.87 14.22
N PRO A 55 -1.79 17.43 14.19
CA PRO A 55 -1.60 18.88 14.22
C PRO A 55 -1.88 19.49 12.83
N PHE A 56 -2.69 20.52 12.75
CA PHE A 56 -2.94 21.27 11.50
C PHE A 56 -2.15 22.60 11.51
N ALA A 57 -0.83 22.50 11.57
CA ALA A 57 0.10 23.62 11.59
C ALA A 57 0.24 24.32 10.21
N PRO A 58 0.60 25.61 10.18
CA PRO A 58 0.76 26.51 11.32
C PRO A 58 -0.59 27.08 11.82
N SER A 59 -0.67 27.34 13.12
CA SER A 59 -1.92 27.75 13.78
C SER A 59 -2.46 29.11 13.36
N HIS A 60 -1.61 30.02 12.87
CA HIS A 60 -1.98 31.36 12.41
C HIS A 60 -2.60 31.40 11.02
N TYR A 61 -2.64 30.29 10.29
CA TYR A 61 -3.37 30.17 9.03
C TYR A 61 -4.55 29.23 9.16
N LYS A 62 -5.62 29.47 8.42
CA LYS A 62 -6.76 28.57 8.35
C LYS A 62 -6.36 27.20 7.80
N VAL A 63 -6.95 26.16 8.33
CA VAL A 63 -6.72 24.77 7.86
C VAL A 63 -7.01 24.67 6.36
N TRP A 64 -8.14 25.18 5.88
CA TRP A 64 -8.47 25.11 4.47
C TRP A 64 -7.38 25.69 3.58
N ARG A 65 -6.82 26.84 3.92
CA ARG A 65 -5.75 27.48 3.13
C ARG A 65 -4.53 26.57 2.94
N ASN A 66 -4.17 25.82 3.98
CA ASN A 66 -2.94 25.03 3.98
C ASN A 66 -3.15 23.56 3.64
N TYR A 67 -4.35 23.00 3.87
CA TYR A 67 -4.65 21.58 3.74
C TYR A 67 -5.69 21.25 2.66
N ALA A 68 -6.23 22.25 1.95
CA ALA A 68 -7.14 22.02 0.84
C ALA A 68 -6.57 21.01 -0.18
N ARG A 69 -5.26 21.08 -0.44
CA ARG A 69 -4.59 20.15 -1.33
C ARG A 69 -4.54 18.73 -0.75
N VAL A 70 -4.34 18.57 0.56
CA VAL A 70 -4.42 17.24 1.22
C VAL A 70 -5.80 16.65 1.01
N PHE A 71 -6.85 17.41 1.31
CA PHE A 71 -8.23 16.94 1.18
C PHE A 71 -8.61 16.64 -0.27
N ALA A 72 -8.14 17.47 -1.21
CA ALA A 72 -8.36 17.24 -2.63
C ALA A 72 -7.56 16.04 -3.17
N CYS A 73 -6.26 15.94 -2.89
CA CYS A 73 -5.41 14.83 -3.36
C CYS A 73 -5.78 13.48 -2.75
N SER A 74 -6.33 13.47 -1.53
CA SER A 74 -6.94 12.29 -0.93
C SER A 74 -8.39 12.04 -1.37
N MET A 75 -8.91 12.89 -2.29
CA MET A 75 -10.27 12.80 -2.84
C MET A 75 -11.39 12.90 -1.79
N LEU A 76 -11.14 13.57 -0.64
CA LEU A 76 -12.11 13.66 0.45
C LEU A 76 -13.06 14.86 0.32
N ALA A 77 -12.52 16.03 -0.05
CA ALA A 77 -13.33 17.25 -0.08
C ALA A 77 -12.78 18.28 -1.08
N THR A 78 -13.67 19.18 -1.48
CA THR A 78 -13.39 20.37 -2.28
C THR A 78 -14.15 21.57 -1.71
N GLN A 79 -14.04 22.70 -2.39
CA GLN A 79 -14.77 23.94 -2.08
C GLN A 79 -15.71 24.30 -3.21
N VAL A 80 -16.99 24.53 -2.88
CA VAL A 80 -18.00 25.09 -3.77
C VAL A 80 -18.66 26.27 -3.08
N ASP A 81 -18.78 27.40 -3.74
CA ASP A 81 -19.41 28.61 -3.21
C ASP A 81 -18.96 28.99 -1.79
N GLN A 82 -17.63 28.96 -1.57
CA GLN A 82 -16.99 29.21 -0.28
C GLN A 82 -17.42 28.28 0.86
N LYS A 83 -18.00 27.12 0.55
CA LYS A 83 -18.38 26.08 1.51
C LYS A 83 -17.57 24.82 1.29
N LEU A 84 -17.29 24.10 2.36
CA LEU A 84 -16.74 22.76 2.31
C LEU A 84 -17.77 21.81 1.68
N VAL A 85 -17.35 21.03 0.69
CA VAL A 85 -18.16 19.97 0.09
C VAL A 85 -17.40 18.66 0.17
N VAL A 86 -17.93 17.70 0.90
CA VAL A 86 -17.35 16.36 1.02
C VAL A 86 -17.80 15.48 -0.14
N THR A 87 -16.93 14.59 -0.55
CA THR A 87 -17.17 13.67 -1.67
C THR A 87 -17.94 12.43 -1.23
N ASP A 88 -18.46 11.66 -2.19
CA ASP A 88 -19.06 10.35 -1.90
C ASP A 88 -18.02 9.39 -1.31
N LEU A 89 -16.78 9.44 -1.81
CA LEU A 89 -15.67 8.65 -1.25
C LEU A 89 -15.41 8.99 0.21
N CYS A 90 -15.46 10.27 0.58
CA CYS A 90 -15.30 10.71 1.96
C CYS A 90 -16.40 10.13 2.86
N ARG A 91 -17.66 10.19 2.43
CA ARG A 91 -18.81 9.61 3.17
C ARG A 91 -18.64 8.11 3.34
N LYS A 92 -18.22 7.40 2.28
CA LYS A 92 -18.01 5.96 2.30
C LYS A 92 -16.88 5.54 3.26
N LEU A 93 -15.80 6.32 3.34
CA LEU A 93 -14.71 6.11 4.29
C LEU A 93 -15.11 6.40 5.75
N ALA A 94 -16.08 7.30 5.95
CA ALA A 94 -16.55 7.69 7.27
C ALA A 94 -17.52 6.67 7.92
N GLU A 95 -18.07 5.71 7.15
CA GLU A 95 -18.96 4.66 7.67
C GLU A 95 -18.28 3.86 8.80
N GLU A 96 -19.08 3.41 9.78
CA GLU A 96 -18.60 2.57 10.88
C GLU A 96 -19.37 1.24 10.94
N PRO A 97 -18.65 0.09 10.82
CA PRO A 97 -17.22 -0.01 10.53
C PRO A 97 -16.90 0.54 9.13
N THR A 98 -15.67 1.00 8.92
CA THR A 98 -15.24 1.53 7.61
C THR A 98 -15.52 0.51 6.52
N ALA A 99 -16.32 0.91 5.53
CA ALA A 99 -16.75 0.03 4.43
C ALA A 99 -15.63 -0.30 3.43
N LEU A 100 -14.53 0.46 3.44
CA LEU A 100 -13.42 0.33 2.50
C LEU A 100 -12.16 -0.16 3.19
N THR A 101 -11.48 -1.12 2.56
CA THR A 101 -10.10 -1.47 2.92
C THR A 101 -9.11 -0.43 2.37
N ALA A 102 -7.86 -0.44 2.89
CA ALA A 102 -6.80 0.40 2.37
C ALA A 102 -6.58 0.17 0.86
N ASP A 103 -6.57 -1.09 0.43
CA ASP A 103 -6.39 -1.43 -0.99
C ASP A 103 -7.53 -0.90 -1.87
N GLN A 104 -8.78 -1.02 -1.44
CA GLN A 104 -9.93 -0.49 -2.19
C GLN A 104 -9.82 1.03 -2.36
N TYR A 105 -9.50 1.74 -1.27
CA TYR A 105 -9.32 3.19 -1.33
C TYR A 105 -8.16 3.59 -2.23
N LEU A 106 -6.99 2.97 -2.08
CA LEU A 106 -5.80 3.29 -2.87
C LEU A 106 -6.00 2.98 -4.35
N ASN A 107 -6.59 1.83 -4.68
CA ASN A 107 -6.94 1.47 -6.06
C ASN A 107 -7.93 2.47 -6.68
N PHE A 108 -8.89 2.93 -5.89
CA PHE A 108 -9.82 3.97 -6.30
C PHE A 108 -9.09 5.26 -6.66
N VAL A 109 -8.17 5.72 -5.80
CA VAL A 109 -7.36 6.91 -6.06
C VAL A 109 -6.46 6.72 -7.29
N PHE A 110 -5.79 5.57 -7.40
CA PHE A 110 -4.85 5.31 -8.51
C PHE A 110 -5.55 5.35 -9.87
N SER A 111 -6.74 4.76 -9.98
CA SER A 111 -7.50 4.73 -11.23
C SER A 111 -8.13 6.05 -11.63
N ARG A 112 -8.20 7.04 -10.72
CA ARG A 112 -8.93 8.30 -10.92
C ARG A 112 -8.09 9.56 -10.79
N PHE A 113 -6.96 9.50 -10.09
CA PHE A 113 -6.10 10.68 -9.99
C PHE A 113 -5.47 10.99 -11.34
N THR A 114 -5.74 12.17 -11.87
CA THR A 114 -5.28 12.63 -13.19
C THR A 114 -4.44 13.89 -13.12
N LEU A 115 -3.62 14.10 -14.13
CA LEU A 115 -2.94 15.38 -14.37
C LEU A 115 -3.30 15.89 -15.78
N PRO A 116 -3.77 17.14 -15.93
CA PRO A 116 -4.02 18.11 -14.86
C PRO A 116 -5.13 17.64 -13.92
N TYR A 117 -4.97 17.91 -12.61
CA TYR A 117 -5.92 17.48 -11.59
C TYR A 117 -7.08 18.47 -11.47
N PRO A 118 -8.35 17.99 -11.47
CA PRO A 118 -9.51 18.87 -11.50
C PRO A 118 -9.66 19.83 -10.33
N ALA A 119 -9.15 19.44 -9.14
CA ALA A 119 -9.19 20.30 -7.97
C ALA A 119 -8.04 21.34 -7.92
N PHE A 120 -7.15 21.39 -8.91
CA PHE A 120 -6.10 22.40 -8.97
C PHE A 120 -6.52 23.59 -9.84
N ASN A 121 -6.07 24.79 -9.44
CA ASN A 121 -6.45 26.05 -10.12
C ASN A 121 -6.04 26.14 -11.60
N ASP A 122 -5.09 25.34 -12.06
CA ASP A 122 -4.63 25.27 -13.44
C ASP A 122 -5.25 24.12 -14.25
N PHE A 123 -6.34 23.56 -13.76
CA PHE A 123 -7.09 22.54 -14.50
C PHE A 123 -7.57 23.06 -15.85
N ASN A 124 -7.28 22.29 -16.89
CA ASN A 124 -7.76 22.56 -18.24
C ASN A 124 -8.37 21.28 -18.83
N PRO A 125 -9.68 21.25 -19.05
CA PRO A 125 -10.38 20.05 -19.55
C PRO A 125 -9.99 19.69 -20.99
N ASN A 126 -9.39 20.60 -21.75
CA ASN A 126 -9.01 20.39 -23.15
C ASN A 126 -7.63 19.75 -23.34
N VAL A 127 -6.87 19.57 -22.26
CA VAL A 127 -5.54 18.95 -22.30
C VAL A 127 -5.67 17.44 -22.11
N GLY A 128 -4.79 16.68 -22.74
CA GLY A 128 -4.66 15.22 -22.51
C GLY A 128 -4.42 14.90 -21.05
N VAL A 129 -5.00 13.80 -20.57
CA VAL A 129 -4.87 13.37 -19.19
C VAL A 129 -3.74 12.37 -19.03
N THR A 130 -3.04 12.46 -17.91
CA THR A 130 -2.08 11.47 -17.43
C THR A 130 -2.60 10.88 -16.13
N PHE A 131 -2.50 9.57 -15.97
CA PHE A 131 -2.78 8.83 -14.74
C PHE A 131 -1.45 8.42 -14.08
N PRO A 132 -0.84 9.28 -13.28
CA PRO A 132 0.54 9.09 -12.85
C PRO A 132 0.72 7.83 -11.98
N PHE A 133 -0.23 7.52 -11.11
CA PHE A 133 -0.18 6.29 -10.30
C PHE A 133 -0.25 5.04 -11.15
N VAL A 134 -1.09 5.01 -12.19
CA VAL A 134 -1.19 3.87 -13.12
C VAL A 134 0.08 3.74 -13.96
N ALA A 135 0.64 4.85 -14.44
CA ALA A 135 1.88 4.85 -15.19
C ALA A 135 3.06 4.30 -14.34
N ILE A 136 3.17 4.75 -13.09
CA ILE A 136 4.16 4.22 -12.14
C ILE A 136 3.91 2.73 -11.88
N ALA A 137 2.66 2.33 -11.60
CA ALA A 137 2.30 0.94 -11.32
C ALA A 137 2.72 0.01 -12.47
N LYS A 138 2.35 0.34 -13.70
CA LYS A 138 2.72 -0.44 -14.90
C LYS A 138 4.24 -0.56 -15.05
N PHE A 139 4.96 0.54 -14.84
CA PHE A 139 6.42 0.55 -14.89
C PHE A 139 7.04 -0.33 -13.79
N VAL A 140 6.54 -0.27 -12.55
CA VAL A 140 7.03 -1.11 -11.45
C VAL A 140 6.75 -2.59 -11.70
N PHE A 141 5.59 -2.94 -12.27
CA PHE A 141 5.24 -4.31 -12.61
C PHE A 141 6.19 -4.93 -13.64
N VAL A 142 6.60 -4.20 -14.65
CA VAL A 142 7.55 -4.72 -15.65
C VAL A 142 9.00 -4.78 -15.15
N ARG A 143 9.35 -4.10 -14.06
CA ARG A 143 10.69 -4.11 -13.44
C ARG A 143 10.99 -5.36 -12.62
N ALA A 144 10.02 -6.24 -12.46
CA ALA A 144 10.15 -7.59 -11.87
C ALA A 144 11.16 -7.69 -10.71
N GLY A 145 10.94 -7.00 -9.58
CA GLY A 145 11.78 -7.07 -8.38
C GLY A 145 13.05 -6.23 -8.39
N ALA A 146 13.42 -5.56 -9.50
CA ALA A 146 14.43 -4.51 -9.46
C ALA A 146 13.90 -3.25 -8.76
N GLY A 147 12.56 -3.12 -8.70
CA GLY A 147 11.88 -1.96 -8.19
C GLY A 147 12.09 -0.71 -9.05
N ALA A 148 11.45 0.37 -8.68
CA ALA A 148 11.62 1.67 -9.33
C ALA A 148 12.03 2.72 -8.29
N SER A 149 13.17 3.35 -8.50
CA SER A 149 13.58 4.53 -7.75
C SER A 149 12.92 5.80 -8.31
N LEU A 150 13.04 6.91 -7.59
CA LEU A 150 12.59 8.20 -8.08
C LEU A 150 13.28 8.58 -9.40
N ALA A 151 14.59 8.33 -9.51
CA ALA A 151 15.35 8.57 -10.75
C ALA A 151 14.83 7.71 -11.92
N ASP A 152 14.51 6.44 -11.67
CA ASP A 152 13.91 5.57 -12.67
C ASP A 152 12.55 6.11 -13.15
N VAL A 153 11.69 6.57 -12.23
CA VAL A 153 10.38 7.15 -12.60
C VAL A 153 10.57 8.37 -13.50
N PHE A 154 11.51 9.26 -13.19
CA PHE A 154 11.77 10.41 -14.05
C PHE A 154 12.36 10.01 -15.40
N SER A 155 13.36 9.15 -15.43
CA SER A 155 14.02 8.76 -16.66
C SER A 155 13.12 7.95 -17.60
N TYR A 156 12.34 7.01 -17.06
CA TYR A 156 11.58 6.07 -17.88
C TYR A 156 10.12 6.47 -18.06
N VAL A 157 9.47 7.03 -17.03
CA VAL A 157 8.03 7.29 -17.07
C VAL A 157 7.74 8.73 -17.47
N VAL A 158 8.24 9.69 -16.66
CA VAL A 158 7.98 11.12 -16.89
C VAL A 158 8.66 11.60 -18.16
N GLY A 159 9.91 11.22 -18.37
CA GLY A 159 10.71 11.63 -19.52
C GLY A 159 10.23 11.08 -20.87
N ASN A 160 9.58 9.93 -20.87
CA ASN A 160 8.92 9.37 -22.06
C ASN A 160 7.46 9.84 -22.21
N GLY A 161 6.95 10.69 -21.33
CA GLY A 161 5.60 11.20 -21.41
C GLY A 161 4.51 10.15 -21.21
N CYS A 162 4.79 9.08 -20.42
CA CYS A 162 3.83 8.04 -20.16
C CYS A 162 2.56 8.59 -19.52
N THR A 163 1.41 8.20 -20.04
CA THR A 163 0.10 8.68 -19.60
C THR A 163 -0.61 7.74 -18.63
N GLY A 164 -0.16 6.49 -18.53
CA GLY A 164 -0.86 5.42 -17.80
C GLY A 164 -1.91 4.68 -18.64
N LEU A 165 -2.19 5.16 -19.86
CA LEU A 165 -3.15 4.55 -20.80
C LEU A 165 -2.50 3.47 -21.67
N GLU A 166 -1.18 3.50 -21.82
CA GLU A 166 -0.43 2.57 -22.66
C GLU A 166 -0.54 1.14 -22.13
N GLU A 167 -0.43 0.17 -23.04
CA GLU A 167 -0.38 -1.25 -22.69
C GLU A 167 0.88 -1.60 -21.89
N LEU A 168 0.84 -2.68 -21.13
CA LEU A 168 1.98 -3.10 -20.28
C LEU A 168 3.25 -3.37 -21.11
N SER A 169 3.11 -3.89 -22.32
CA SER A 169 4.21 -4.14 -23.26
C SER A 169 4.99 -2.88 -23.65
N PHE A 170 4.32 -1.73 -23.68
CA PHE A 170 4.98 -0.45 -23.92
C PHE A 170 6.03 -0.14 -22.86
N TYR A 171 5.70 -0.40 -21.58
CA TYR A 171 6.61 -0.14 -20.46
C TYR A 171 7.82 -1.07 -20.44
N LEU A 172 7.75 -2.27 -21.03
CA LEU A 172 8.90 -3.16 -21.21
C LEU A 172 9.93 -2.61 -22.21
N ALA A 173 9.46 -1.87 -23.22
CA ALA A 173 10.30 -1.33 -24.29
C ALA A 173 10.90 0.05 -23.96
N LEU A 174 10.55 0.67 -22.82
CA LEU A 174 11.01 2.01 -22.45
C LEU A 174 12.54 2.06 -22.32
N LYS A 175 13.12 3.11 -22.88
CA LYS A 175 14.53 3.48 -22.72
C LYS A 175 14.65 4.69 -21.79
N PRO A 176 15.73 4.80 -21.00
CA PRO A 176 15.93 5.94 -20.15
C PRO A 176 16.14 7.22 -20.97
N THR A 177 15.55 8.30 -20.51
CA THR A 177 15.72 9.64 -21.05
C THR A 177 16.49 10.52 -20.06
N ASN A 178 17.00 11.64 -20.55
CA ASN A 178 17.69 12.61 -19.70
C ASN A 178 16.67 13.58 -19.09
N CYS A 179 15.82 13.06 -18.20
CA CYS A 179 14.74 13.81 -17.57
C CYS A 179 15.11 14.21 -16.14
N THR A 180 15.39 15.49 -15.93
CA THR A 180 15.73 16.03 -14.61
C THR A 180 14.49 16.67 -13.97
N PRO A 181 14.13 16.30 -12.71
CA PRO A 181 13.03 16.95 -11.99
C PRO A 181 13.41 18.35 -11.50
N THR A 182 12.42 19.20 -11.27
CA THR A 182 12.58 20.35 -10.38
C THR A 182 12.59 19.87 -8.92
N GLY A 183 13.16 20.67 -7.98
CA GLY A 183 13.20 20.24 -6.56
C GLY A 183 11.81 19.99 -5.95
N ASP A 184 10.81 20.78 -6.35
CA ASP A 184 9.42 20.58 -5.90
C ASP A 184 8.78 19.34 -6.54
N GLU A 185 9.03 19.12 -7.82
CA GLU A 185 8.52 17.94 -8.55
C GLU A 185 9.14 16.65 -7.99
N GLU A 186 10.45 16.68 -7.70
CA GLU A 186 11.16 15.57 -7.07
C GLU A 186 10.50 15.14 -5.75
N ARG A 187 10.21 16.11 -4.87
CA ARG A 187 9.58 15.86 -3.58
C ARG A 187 8.17 15.27 -3.75
N GLN A 188 7.35 15.86 -4.62
CA GLN A 188 5.97 15.43 -4.83
C GLN A 188 5.90 14.01 -5.42
N VAL A 189 6.72 13.68 -6.41
CA VAL A 189 6.74 12.32 -7.00
C VAL A 189 7.29 11.29 -6.00
N ARG A 190 8.28 11.66 -5.18
CA ARG A 190 8.73 10.79 -4.09
C ARG A 190 7.60 10.49 -3.10
N GLU A 191 6.80 11.48 -2.75
CA GLU A 191 5.65 11.30 -1.86
C GLU A 191 4.56 10.43 -2.48
N MET A 192 4.34 10.52 -3.80
CA MET A 192 3.48 9.58 -4.52
C MET A 192 3.97 8.13 -4.39
N LEU A 193 5.28 7.88 -4.55
CA LEU A 193 5.84 6.53 -4.40
C LEU A 193 5.65 5.98 -2.99
N VAL A 194 5.85 6.82 -1.96
CA VAL A 194 5.61 6.43 -0.56
C VAL A 194 4.13 6.14 -0.32
N PHE A 195 3.24 6.96 -0.89
CA PHE A 195 1.79 6.75 -0.81
C PHE A 195 1.37 5.41 -1.47
N MET A 196 1.93 5.11 -2.64
CA MET A 196 1.70 3.82 -3.32
C MET A 196 2.17 2.62 -2.51
N GLY A 197 3.21 2.77 -1.70
CA GLY A 197 3.72 1.71 -0.83
C GLY A 197 2.77 1.28 0.29
N GLN A 198 1.59 1.88 0.44
CA GLN A 198 0.57 1.47 1.41
C GLN A 198 -0.37 0.38 0.89
N VAL A 199 -0.46 0.17 -0.44
CA VAL A 199 -1.27 -0.89 -1.02
C VAL A 199 -0.57 -2.24 -0.86
N SER A 200 -1.32 -3.32 -0.68
CA SER A 200 -0.79 -4.65 -0.32
C SER A 200 0.19 -5.24 -1.35
N TYR A 201 0.05 -4.89 -2.61
CA TYR A 201 0.88 -5.42 -3.70
C TYR A 201 2.10 -4.54 -4.04
N PHE A 202 2.31 -3.42 -3.34
CA PHE A 202 3.52 -2.61 -3.43
C PHE A 202 4.26 -2.53 -2.11
N LYS A 203 5.58 -2.35 -2.20
CA LYS A 203 6.44 -2.15 -1.05
C LYS A 203 7.41 -1.01 -1.30
N TRP A 204 7.32 0.04 -0.48
CA TRP A 204 8.30 1.10 -0.46
C TRP A 204 9.45 0.74 0.49
N PHE A 205 10.62 0.51 -0.07
CA PHE A 205 11.79 0.16 0.71
C PHE A 205 13.06 0.69 0.05
N ASN A 206 14.03 1.12 0.84
CA ASN A 206 15.32 1.65 0.38
C ASN A 206 15.20 2.63 -0.79
N ARG A 207 14.26 3.59 -0.70
CA ARG A 207 13.95 4.62 -1.72
C ARG A 207 13.52 4.06 -3.08
N LYS A 208 12.99 2.85 -3.10
CA LYS A 208 12.42 2.23 -4.30
C LYS A 208 11.02 1.66 -4.00
N LEU A 209 10.17 1.65 -5.01
CA LEU A 209 8.89 0.98 -4.98
C LEU A 209 9.03 -0.37 -5.70
N TYR A 210 8.68 -1.44 -5.01
CA TYR A 210 8.72 -2.82 -5.52
C TYR A 210 7.30 -3.35 -5.67
N ALA A 211 7.08 -4.18 -6.70
CA ALA A 211 5.87 -4.98 -6.80
C ALA A 211 6.09 -6.35 -6.12
N ASP A 212 5.14 -6.75 -5.28
CA ASP A 212 5.12 -8.02 -4.57
C ASP A 212 3.89 -8.83 -5.00
N VAL A 213 3.88 -9.23 -6.26
CA VAL A 213 2.76 -9.96 -6.87
C VAL A 213 3.25 -10.94 -7.93
N SER A 214 2.58 -12.10 -8.00
CA SER A 214 2.82 -13.12 -9.03
C SER A 214 2.03 -12.88 -10.33
N ASP A 215 0.84 -12.28 -10.23
CA ASP A 215 -0.02 -11.96 -11.37
C ASP A 215 -0.52 -10.51 -11.29
N VAL A 216 -0.08 -9.68 -12.21
CA VAL A 216 -0.45 -8.26 -12.28
C VAL A 216 -1.79 -7.99 -12.97
N ARG A 217 -2.34 -8.97 -13.69
CA ARG A 217 -3.57 -8.79 -14.49
C ARG A 217 -4.79 -8.38 -13.66
N PRO A 218 -5.08 -9.02 -12.51
CA PRO A 218 -6.19 -8.60 -11.66
C PRO A 218 -6.03 -7.16 -11.15
N ILE A 219 -4.80 -6.78 -10.81
CA ILE A 219 -4.50 -5.44 -10.33
C ILE A 219 -4.72 -4.42 -11.44
N LEU A 220 -4.21 -4.67 -12.64
CA LEU A 220 -4.39 -3.80 -13.80
C LEU A 220 -5.87 -3.59 -14.16
N GLN A 221 -6.71 -4.61 -13.97
CA GLN A 221 -8.17 -4.49 -14.13
C GLN A 221 -8.77 -3.52 -13.10
N VAL A 222 -8.35 -3.65 -11.84
CA VAL A 222 -8.86 -2.82 -10.73
C VAL A 222 -8.40 -1.36 -10.86
N ILE A 223 -7.14 -1.10 -11.24
CA ILE A 223 -6.62 0.26 -11.42
C ILE A 223 -6.80 0.80 -12.85
N THR A 224 -7.68 0.20 -13.64
CA THR A 224 -7.97 0.70 -15.00
C THR A 224 -8.34 2.17 -14.95
N PRO A 225 -7.65 3.03 -15.72
CA PRO A 225 -7.93 4.46 -15.76
C PRO A 225 -9.37 4.78 -16.05
N LYS A 226 -10.01 5.62 -15.23
CA LYS A 226 -11.36 6.09 -15.48
C LYS A 226 -11.29 7.34 -16.37
N PRO A 227 -11.87 7.30 -17.59
CA PRO A 227 -11.83 8.45 -18.49
C PRO A 227 -12.62 9.64 -17.91
N LYS A 228 -12.32 10.83 -18.40
CA LYS A 228 -13.07 12.06 -18.08
C LYS A 228 -14.56 11.90 -18.42
N THR A 229 -15.40 12.49 -17.58
CA THR A 229 -16.86 12.46 -17.78
C THR A 229 -17.33 13.38 -18.91
N SER A 230 -16.69 14.54 -19.09
CA SER A 230 -17.03 15.48 -20.17
C SER A 230 -15.88 16.46 -20.44
N ARG A 231 -15.70 16.85 -21.72
CA ARG A 231 -14.77 17.91 -22.10
C ARG A 231 -15.24 19.32 -21.68
N LYS A 232 -16.51 19.47 -21.30
CA LYS A 232 -17.12 20.75 -20.92
C LYS A 232 -17.29 20.92 -19.41
N ALA A 233 -16.95 19.90 -18.62
CA ALA A 233 -17.08 19.96 -17.17
C ALA A 233 -16.12 21.00 -16.56
N THR A 234 -16.57 21.73 -15.57
CA THR A 234 -15.73 22.55 -14.71
C THR A 234 -14.80 21.65 -13.89
N GLY A 235 -13.72 22.20 -13.33
CA GLY A 235 -12.83 21.41 -12.46
C GLY A 235 -13.58 20.81 -11.26
N ILE A 236 -14.54 21.53 -10.69
CA ILE A 236 -15.35 21.06 -9.56
C ILE A 236 -16.26 19.90 -9.97
N GLU A 237 -16.99 20.04 -11.09
CA GLU A 237 -17.86 18.99 -11.60
C GLU A 237 -17.08 17.72 -11.93
N GLU A 238 -15.95 17.86 -12.60
CA GLU A 238 -15.06 16.73 -12.90
C GLU A 238 -14.53 16.08 -11.61
N PHE A 239 -14.11 16.87 -10.62
CA PHE A 239 -13.65 16.34 -9.33
C PHE A 239 -14.74 15.55 -8.61
N LEU A 240 -15.97 16.09 -8.52
CA LEU A 240 -17.08 15.39 -7.87
C LEU A 240 -17.48 14.13 -8.64
N ALA A 241 -17.44 14.16 -9.98
CA ALA A 241 -17.70 12.96 -10.78
C ALA A 241 -16.62 11.88 -10.60
N LEU A 242 -15.33 12.27 -10.52
CA LEU A 242 -14.23 11.33 -10.26
C LEU A 242 -14.30 10.70 -8.87
N THR A 243 -14.85 11.40 -7.90
CA THR A 243 -14.94 10.95 -6.49
C THR A 243 -16.25 10.25 -6.16
N SER A 244 -17.16 10.14 -7.14
CA SER A 244 -18.39 9.35 -7.00
C SER A 244 -18.06 7.86 -6.88
N THR A 245 -18.58 7.21 -5.85
CA THR A 245 -18.25 5.81 -5.54
C THR A 245 -19.12 4.82 -6.29
N GLY A 246 -20.44 5.03 -6.40
CA GLY A 246 -21.35 4.12 -7.07
C GLY A 246 -21.05 2.63 -6.82
N SER A 247 -21.30 1.77 -7.78
CA SER A 247 -20.95 0.34 -7.75
C SER A 247 -19.45 0.07 -8.03
N ASP A 248 -18.68 1.08 -8.36
CA ASP A 248 -17.28 0.90 -8.77
C ASP A 248 -16.37 0.52 -7.61
N VAL A 249 -16.69 0.97 -6.37
CA VAL A 249 -15.89 0.68 -5.18
C VAL A 249 -15.90 -0.80 -4.84
N ASP A 250 -17.02 -1.48 -5.04
CA ASP A 250 -17.12 -2.93 -4.78
C ASP A 250 -16.24 -3.73 -5.76
N ARG A 251 -16.05 -3.23 -6.99
CA ARG A 251 -15.15 -3.83 -7.98
C ARG A 251 -13.66 -3.64 -7.66
N MET A 252 -13.33 -2.74 -6.73
CA MET A 252 -11.95 -2.49 -6.27
C MET A 252 -11.46 -3.51 -5.23
N ARG A 253 -12.25 -4.56 -4.91
CA ARG A 253 -11.86 -5.63 -3.98
C ARG A 253 -10.94 -6.62 -4.69
N LEU A 254 -9.65 -6.50 -4.42
CA LEU A 254 -8.66 -7.49 -4.88
C LEU A 254 -8.89 -8.87 -4.26
N ASP A 255 -9.37 -8.92 -3.01
CA ASP A 255 -9.68 -10.17 -2.30
C ASP A 255 -10.70 -11.03 -3.05
N VAL A 256 -11.71 -10.41 -3.66
CA VAL A 256 -12.72 -11.12 -4.46
C VAL A 256 -12.10 -11.63 -5.76
N ILE A 257 -11.26 -10.83 -6.41
CA ILE A 257 -10.59 -11.21 -7.67
C ILE A 257 -9.58 -12.32 -7.45
N LEU A 258 -8.88 -12.34 -6.31
CA LEU A 258 -7.91 -13.37 -5.97
C LEU A 258 -8.56 -14.65 -5.43
N SER A 259 -9.67 -14.55 -4.69
CA SER A 259 -10.37 -15.69 -4.11
C SER A 259 -11.21 -16.49 -5.11
N GLU A 260 -11.73 -15.87 -6.18
CA GLU A 260 -12.48 -16.56 -7.24
C GLU A 260 -11.61 -17.49 -8.13
N ARG A 261 -10.29 -17.43 -7.98
CA ARG A 261 -9.32 -18.28 -8.72
C ARG A 261 -8.71 -19.38 -7.88
N GLU A 262 -9.23 -19.66 -6.69
CA GLU A 262 -8.74 -20.72 -5.83
C GLU A 262 -8.98 -22.11 -6.44
N THR A 263 -7.96 -22.62 -7.13
CA THR A 263 -7.70 -24.07 -7.22
C THR A 263 -6.73 -24.46 -6.10
N PRO A 264 -6.80 -25.71 -5.58
CA PRO A 264 -6.16 -26.13 -4.32
C PRO A 264 -4.62 -26.14 -4.29
N GLN A 265 -3.94 -25.56 -5.26
CA GLN A 265 -2.47 -25.49 -5.33
C GLN A 265 -2.01 -24.04 -5.52
N LEU A 266 -2.22 -23.20 -4.50
CA LEU A 266 -1.68 -21.87 -4.50
C LEU A 266 -0.22 -21.88 -4.01
N ALA A 267 0.70 -21.74 -4.95
CA ALA A 267 2.08 -21.41 -4.66
C ALA A 267 2.22 -19.88 -4.61
N PHE A 268 2.72 -19.36 -3.49
CA PHE A 268 2.96 -17.94 -3.30
C PHE A 268 4.44 -17.63 -3.52
N VAL A 269 4.74 -16.59 -4.30
CA VAL A 269 6.11 -16.06 -4.40
C VAL A 269 6.29 -15.05 -3.27
N GLU A 270 6.92 -15.48 -2.17
CA GLU A 270 7.34 -14.59 -1.08
C GLU A 270 8.85 -14.39 -1.10
N GLY A 271 9.27 -13.15 -0.88
CA GLY A 271 10.63 -12.86 -0.48
C GLY A 271 11.65 -12.75 -1.59
N ARG A 272 11.69 -11.59 -2.26
CA ARG A 272 12.96 -11.13 -2.86
C ARG A 272 13.78 -10.39 -1.82
N ARG A 273 15.03 -10.84 -1.64
CA ARG A 273 15.98 -10.21 -0.73
C ARG A 273 16.22 -8.76 -1.17
N VAL A 274 15.77 -7.83 -0.37
CA VAL A 274 16.20 -6.44 -0.45
C VAL A 274 17.29 -6.27 0.59
N PHE A 275 18.53 -6.04 0.15
CA PHE A 275 19.66 -5.84 1.03
C PHE A 275 19.42 -4.61 1.94
N GLY A 276 19.30 -4.84 3.23
CA GLY A 276 19.22 -3.80 4.24
C GLY A 276 19.32 -4.46 5.61
N THR A 277 20.29 -4.03 6.40
CA THR A 277 20.41 -4.38 7.81
C THR A 277 19.10 -4.10 8.54
N HIS A 278 18.42 -5.16 9.04
CA HIS A 278 17.16 -5.15 9.78
C HIS A 278 15.87 -4.87 9.00
N GLY A 279 15.70 -5.43 7.80
CA GLY A 279 14.39 -5.50 7.16
C GLY A 279 13.56 -6.65 7.75
N LYS A 280 12.47 -6.36 8.49
CA LYS A 280 11.39 -7.34 8.65
C LYS A 280 10.84 -7.59 7.25
N LEU A 281 11.04 -8.80 6.70
CA LEU A 281 10.26 -9.27 5.57
C LEU A 281 8.82 -9.40 6.07
N GLU A 282 7.97 -8.44 5.69
CA GLU A 282 6.56 -8.52 6.02
C GLU A 282 5.92 -9.66 5.24
N ARG A 283 5.29 -10.54 5.99
CA ARG A 283 4.50 -11.68 5.47
C ARG A 283 3.22 -11.13 4.87
N SER A 284 2.79 -11.68 3.74
CA SER A 284 1.48 -11.34 3.18
C SER A 284 0.38 -11.58 4.22
N PRO A 285 -0.42 -10.58 4.61
CA PRO A 285 -1.53 -10.77 5.55
C PRO A 285 -2.54 -11.81 5.08
N MET A 286 -2.64 -12.01 3.77
CA MET A 286 -3.51 -13.01 3.14
C MET A 286 -3.05 -14.44 3.42
N ILE A 287 -1.75 -14.72 3.34
CA ILE A 287 -1.20 -16.05 3.66
C ILE A 287 -1.53 -16.42 5.10
N ARG A 288 -1.36 -15.49 6.04
CA ARG A 288 -1.73 -15.69 7.43
C ARG A 288 -3.23 -16.03 7.59
N LYS A 289 -4.11 -15.26 6.94
CA LYS A 289 -5.56 -15.44 6.99
C LYS A 289 -5.96 -16.79 6.39
N MET A 290 -5.38 -17.17 5.25
CA MET A 290 -5.64 -18.46 4.59
C MET A 290 -5.14 -19.61 5.44
N PHE A 291 -3.90 -19.52 5.96
CA PHE A 291 -3.34 -20.58 6.80
C PHE A 291 -4.23 -20.88 8.00
N PHE A 292 -4.64 -19.88 8.77
CA PHE A 292 -5.49 -20.08 9.95
C PHE A 292 -6.94 -20.40 9.63
N LYS A 293 -7.42 -20.14 8.41
CA LYS A 293 -8.71 -20.65 7.93
C LYS A 293 -8.67 -22.16 7.68
N LEU A 294 -7.53 -22.68 7.19
CA LEU A 294 -7.31 -24.10 6.94
C LEU A 294 -6.88 -24.84 8.22
N HIS A 295 -6.24 -24.14 9.15
CA HIS A 295 -5.74 -24.66 10.43
C HIS A 295 -6.40 -23.90 11.61
N PRO A 296 -7.66 -24.19 11.94
CA PRO A 296 -8.42 -23.44 12.95
C PRO A 296 -7.93 -23.70 14.38
N ASP A 297 -7.14 -24.75 14.60
CA ASP A 297 -6.58 -25.07 15.89
C ASP A 297 -5.47 -24.05 16.26
N LEU A 298 -5.73 -23.23 17.28
CA LEU A 298 -4.80 -22.18 17.73
C LEU A 298 -3.75 -22.75 18.69
N VAL A 299 -3.05 -23.79 18.24
CA VAL A 299 -2.01 -24.52 18.99
C VAL A 299 -0.63 -24.22 18.38
N CYS A 300 0.34 -23.90 19.23
CA CYS A 300 1.73 -23.74 18.82
C CYS A 300 2.33 -25.10 18.39
N ASP A 301 2.82 -25.20 17.15
CA ASP A 301 3.39 -26.45 16.64
C ASP A 301 4.64 -26.92 17.42
N ALA A 302 5.42 -26.00 17.98
CA ALA A 302 6.66 -26.36 18.70
C ALA A 302 6.43 -26.78 20.16
N CYS A 303 5.64 -26.03 20.96
CA CYS A 303 5.46 -26.32 22.38
C CYS A 303 4.07 -26.84 22.76
N GLY A 304 3.14 -26.97 21.78
CA GLY A 304 1.80 -27.51 22.01
C GLY A 304 0.84 -26.60 22.79
N ILE A 305 1.24 -25.36 23.12
CA ILE A 305 0.37 -24.46 23.87
C ILE A 305 -0.83 -24.03 23.05
N ASN A 306 -2.03 -24.17 23.62
CA ASN A 306 -3.25 -23.59 23.04
C ASN A 306 -3.34 -22.13 23.43
N THR A 307 -3.08 -21.22 22.48
CA THR A 307 -3.04 -19.79 22.76
C THR A 307 -4.40 -19.17 23.01
N LYS A 308 -5.48 -19.74 22.47
CA LYS A 308 -6.84 -19.26 22.74
C LYS A 308 -7.29 -19.62 24.16
N ALA A 309 -6.92 -20.81 24.64
CA ALA A 309 -7.21 -21.20 26.01
C ALA A 309 -6.40 -20.39 27.01
N MET A 310 -5.13 -20.06 26.70
CA MET A 310 -4.26 -19.25 27.56
C MET A 310 -4.65 -17.75 27.58
N TYR A 311 -5.09 -17.23 26.43
CA TYR A 311 -5.41 -15.81 26.24
C TYR A 311 -6.81 -15.65 25.62
N PRO A 312 -7.88 -15.93 26.40
CA PRO A 312 -9.26 -15.99 25.87
C PRO A 312 -9.77 -14.63 25.33
N TRP A 313 -9.14 -13.53 25.73
CA TRP A 313 -9.44 -12.17 25.27
C TRP A 313 -8.79 -11.80 23.93
N THR A 314 -8.01 -12.67 23.29
CA THR A 314 -7.41 -12.45 21.98
C THR A 314 -8.01 -13.36 20.93
N ASP A 315 -8.04 -12.94 19.67
CA ASP A 315 -8.51 -13.79 18.57
C ASP A 315 -7.44 -14.81 18.17
N ASN A 316 -6.23 -14.39 17.90
CA ASN A 316 -5.10 -15.23 17.55
C ASN A 316 -3.76 -14.51 17.71
N ILE A 317 -2.91 -14.98 18.62
CA ILE A 317 -1.55 -14.44 18.85
C ILE A 317 -0.46 -15.31 18.21
N LEU A 318 -0.80 -16.46 17.61
CA LEU A 318 0.18 -17.28 16.91
C LEU A 318 0.77 -16.51 15.72
N GLU A 319 2.05 -16.66 15.52
CA GLU A 319 2.78 -16.15 14.37
C GLU A 319 2.99 -17.26 13.35
N LEU A 320 2.91 -16.92 12.07
CA LEU A 320 3.15 -17.87 10.99
C LEU A 320 4.66 -17.90 10.72
N HIS A 321 5.29 -19.06 10.93
CA HIS A 321 6.71 -19.26 10.75
C HIS A 321 6.99 -20.05 9.46
N HIS A 322 7.86 -19.50 8.61
CA HIS A 322 8.40 -20.23 7.46
C HIS A 322 9.54 -21.14 7.94
N VAL A 323 9.35 -22.44 7.78
CA VAL A 323 10.35 -23.44 8.18
C VAL A 323 11.69 -23.19 7.46
N LEU A 324 11.64 -22.86 6.16
CA LEU A 324 12.77 -22.25 5.46
C LEU A 324 12.66 -20.74 5.59
N PRO A 325 13.62 -20.05 6.28
CA PRO A 325 13.56 -18.60 6.41
C PRO A 325 13.45 -17.89 5.06
N LEU A 326 12.60 -16.87 4.98
CA LEU A 326 12.45 -16.06 3.75
C LEU A 326 13.76 -15.36 3.34
N SER A 327 14.68 -15.17 4.30
CA SER A 327 16.01 -14.63 4.07
C SER A 327 16.98 -15.63 3.46
N ALA A 328 16.63 -16.93 3.39
CA ALA A 328 17.54 -17.95 2.88
C ALA A 328 17.89 -17.73 1.40
N THR A 329 19.15 -17.94 1.05
CA THR A 329 19.71 -17.68 -0.28
C THR A 329 18.99 -18.45 -1.38
N ILE A 330 18.49 -19.65 -1.08
CA ILE A 330 17.73 -20.47 -2.04
C ILE A 330 16.38 -19.86 -2.43
N ASN A 331 15.81 -18.96 -1.60
CA ASN A 331 14.58 -18.23 -1.93
C ASN A 331 14.81 -17.06 -2.90
N VAL A 332 16.06 -16.60 -3.05
CA VAL A 332 16.41 -15.51 -3.96
C VAL A 332 16.18 -15.88 -5.43
N ASN A 333 16.21 -17.16 -5.74
CA ASN A 333 16.00 -17.69 -7.10
C ASN A 333 14.52 -17.96 -7.44
N GLY A 334 13.57 -17.47 -6.64
CA GLY A 334 12.14 -17.52 -6.96
C GLY A 334 11.47 -18.85 -6.63
N THR A 335 11.88 -19.54 -5.56
CA THR A 335 11.16 -20.71 -5.05
C THR A 335 9.81 -20.28 -4.47
N THR A 336 8.74 -20.92 -4.93
CA THR A 336 7.39 -20.73 -4.40
C THR A 336 7.31 -21.28 -2.98
N THR A 337 6.81 -20.46 -2.05
CA THR A 337 6.50 -20.91 -0.69
C THR A 337 5.10 -21.54 -0.67
N SER A 338 4.99 -22.79 -0.22
CA SER A 338 3.72 -23.47 0.01
C SER A 338 3.22 -23.23 1.44
N LEU A 339 1.92 -23.31 1.66
CA LEU A 339 1.35 -23.32 3.02
C LEU A 339 1.89 -24.48 3.86
N ASP A 340 2.28 -25.61 3.21
CA ASP A 340 2.91 -26.77 3.85
C ASP A 340 4.34 -26.50 4.35
N ASP A 341 4.94 -25.38 3.95
CA ASP A 341 6.25 -24.94 4.42
C ASP A 341 6.15 -23.99 5.63
N MET A 342 4.94 -23.84 6.17
CA MET A 342 4.64 -22.92 7.28
C MET A 342 4.08 -23.66 8.48
N VAL A 343 4.37 -23.15 9.67
CA VAL A 343 3.86 -23.66 10.94
C VAL A 343 3.41 -22.53 11.86
N PRO A 344 2.35 -22.75 12.67
CA PRO A 344 1.90 -21.77 13.66
C PRO A 344 2.75 -21.86 14.92
N LEU A 345 3.36 -20.76 15.34
CA LEU A 345 4.19 -20.69 16.53
C LEU A 345 3.72 -19.59 17.48
N CYS A 346 3.80 -19.84 18.78
CA CYS A 346 3.68 -18.72 19.72
C CYS A 346 4.91 -17.79 19.59
N PRO A 347 4.80 -16.49 19.96
CA PRO A 347 5.89 -15.53 19.78
C PRO A 347 7.24 -15.96 20.41
N SER A 348 7.18 -16.64 21.56
CA SER A 348 8.37 -17.13 22.25
C SER A 348 9.08 -18.25 21.48
N CYS A 349 8.33 -19.26 21.01
CA CYS A 349 8.88 -20.35 20.20
C CYS A 349 9.39 -19.83 18.85
N HIS A 350 8.67 -18.90 18.20
CA HIS A 350 9.08 -18.30 16.95
C HIS A 350 10.45 -17.62 17.06
N LYS A 351 10.63 -16.81 18.11
CA LYS A 351 11.90 -16.16 18.37
C LYS A 351 13.00 -17.16 18.74
N GLY A 352 12.67 -18.16 19.57
CA GLY A 352 13.62 -19.22 19.99
C GLY A 352 14.14 -20.05 18.81
N ILE A 353 13.27 -20.43 17.89
CA ILE A 353 13.63 -21.20 16.68
C ILE A 353 14.57 -20.40 15.78
N HIS A 354 14.36 -19.10 15.59
CA HIS A 354 15.29 -18.27 14.83
C HIS A 354 16.67 -18.15 15.48
N VAL A 355 16.73 -18.16 16.81
CA VAL A 355 18.01 -18.21 17.54
C VAL A 355 18.67 -19.57 17.33
N TYR A 356 17.93 -20.66 17.45
CA TYR A 356 18.42 -22.02 17.25
C TYR A 356 18.97 -22.22 15.83
N TYR A 357 18.27 -21.74 14.80
CA TYR A 357 18.75 -21.75 13.41
C TYR A 357 20.14 -21.13 13.29
N ARG A 358 20.32 -19.97 13.89
CA ARG A 358 21.59 -19.25 13.86
C ARG A 358 22.71 -20.05 14.51
N ILE A 359 22.44 -20.62 15.69
CA ILE A 359 23.41 -21.46 16.40
C ILE A 359 23.82 -22.66 15.54
N LYS A 360 22.86 -23.35 14.91
CA LYS A 360 23.14 -24.51 14.05
C LYS A 360 23.90 -24.17 12.78
N LEU A 361 23.59 -23.06 12.14
CA LEU A 361 24.33 -22.59 10.97
C LEU A 361 25.77 -22.23 11.36
N ASP A 362 25.97 -21.54 12.51
CA ASP A 362 27.30 -21.23 13.05
C ASP A 362 28.08 -22.52 13.39
N GLU A 363 27.46 -23.49 14.06
CA GLU A 363 28.09 -24.78 14.39
C GLU A 363 28.52 -25.55 13.12
N TRP A 364 27.79 -25.43 12.05
CA TRP A 364 28.11 -26.10 10.78
C TRP A 364 29.02 -25.28 9.86
N GLY A 365 29.38 -24.08 10.25
CA GLY A 365 30.22 -23.18 9.47
C GLY A 365 29.59 -22.75 8.13
N VAL A 366 28.27 -22.67 8.08
CA VAL A 366 27.53 -22.25 6.89
C VAL A 366 26.75 -20.96 7.15
N GLU A 367 26.71 -20.08 6.16
CA GLU A 367 26.02 -18.79 6.29
C GLU A 367 24.50 -18.90 6.16
N ASP A 368 23.99 -19.97 5.53
CA ASP A 368 22.57 -20.12 5.19
C ASP A 368 22.18 -21.57 4.90
N PHE A 369 20.87 -21.85 4.87
CA PHE A 369 20.34 -23.17 4.52
C PHE A 369 20.55 -23.48 3.04
N GLY A 370 21.24 -24.60 2.74
CA GLY A 370 21.47 -25.06 1.36
C GLY A 370 20.28 -25.77 0.72
N SER A 371 19.24 -26.15 1.51
CA SER A 371 18.04 -26.82 1.00
C SER A 371 16.85 -26.68 1.96
N LYS A 372 15.63 -26.82 1.43
CA LYS A 372 14.39 -26.92 2.24
C LYS A 372 14.44 -28.09 3.23
N LYS A 373 15.05 -29.21 2.83
CA LYS A 373 15.20 -30.38 3.71
C LYS A 373 16.06 -30.04 4.92
N MET A 374 17.21 -29.41 4.72
CA MET A 374 18.10 -28.97 5.82
C MET A 374 17.36 -28.06 6.81
N ALA A 375 16.59 -27.10 6.33
CA ALA A 375 15.80 -26.23 7.20
C ALA A 375 14.71 -26.99 7.97
N LYS A 376 14.02 -27.96 7.34
CA LYS A 376 13.04 -28.83 8.00
C LYS A 376 13.69 -29.70 9.08
N ASP A 377 14.85 -30.26 8.82
CA ASP A 377 15.58 -31.10 9.77
C ASP A 377 16.00 -30.27 11.01
N VAL A 378 16.52 -29.05 10.81
CA VAL A 378 16.89 -28.14 11.92
C VAL A 378 15.66 -27.68 12.69
N TYR A 379 14.53 -27.45 12.01
CA TYR A 379 13.27 -27.14 12.69
C TYR A 379 12.81 -28.29 13.60
N GLN A 380 12.88 -29.54 13.14
CA GLN A 380 12.51 -30.69 13.94
C GLN A 380 13.44 -30.89 15.15
N MET A 381 14.74 -30.62 15.00
CA MET A 381 15.68 -30.60 16.12
C MET A 381 15.27 -29.56 17.17
N ALA A 382 15.02 -28.32 16.74
CA ALA A 382 14.57 -27.23 17.64
C ALA A 382 13.26 -27.59 18.37
N LYS A 383 12.29 -28.18 17.65
CA LYS A 383 11.01 -28.63 18.21
C LYS A 383 11.22 -29.72 19.28
N GLY A 384 12.13 -30.67 19.02
CA GLY A 384 12.48 -31.73 19.97
C GLY A 384 13.07 -31.20 21.28
N GLU A 385 13.96 -30.20 21.19
CA GLU A 385 14.56 -29.57 22.38
C GLU A 385 13.56 -28.72 23.18
N ILE A 386 12.66 -28.00 22.51
CA ILE A 386 11.57 -27.25 23.17
C ILE A 386 10.65 -28.19 23.95
N GLY A 387 10.28 -29.34 23.35
CA GLY A 387 9.43 -30.32 24.00
C GLY A 387 10.10 -31.04 25.22
N SER A 388 11.43 -31.17 25.23
CA SER A 388 12.18 -31.79 26.32
C SER A 388 12.46 -30.87 27.51
N GLY A 389 12.52 -29.55 27.27
CA GLY A 389 12.75 -28.56 28.34
C GLY A 389 11.48 -28.12 29.11
N ALA A 390 10.31 -28.57 28.69
CA ALA A 390 9.02 -28.22 29.30
C ALA A 390 8.49 -29.32 30.29
N ARG A 391 9.32 -30.28 30.69
CA ARG A 391 8.98 -31.30 31.71
C ARG A 391 9.64 -31.04 33.04
#